data_5729efbcace4fe0aa191b6ea23e513f7
#
_entry.id   5729efbcace4fe0aa191b6ea23e513f7
#
_cell.length_a   1.000
_cell.length_b   1.000
_cell.length_c   1.000
_cell.angle_alpha   90.00
_cell.angle_beta   90.00
_cell.angle_gamma   90.00
#
_symmetry.space_group_name_H-M   'P 1'
#
loop_
_entity.id
_entity.type
_entity.pdbx_description
1 polymer ?
#
loop_
_entity_poly.entity_id
_entity_poly.type
_entity_poly.pdbx_seq_one_letter_code
_entity_poly.pdbx_strand_id
1 'polypeptide(L)'
;MDEIRIKRYRDKINHITDYIKDLPLEPKNELEKRGIFYSLQTSIESMVDLVAMLVKDSGIPVKEDYANISEIVKNKNLKPELGEKLKEANSLRNLLVHRYNSFEERIILDSVKEIKALLFKWI
;
A
#
# COMPACT_ATOMS: atom_id res chain seq x y z
N MET A 1 20.95 -10.06 -6.79
CA MET A 1 19.89 -10.40 -5.82
C MET A 1 19.69 -11.90 -5.83
N ASP A 2 19.70 -12.56 -4.67
CA ASP A 2 19.56 -14.01 -4.60
C ASP A 2 18.11 -14.48 -4.80
N GLU A 3 17.92 -15.79 -4.98
CA GLU A 3 16.60 -16.37 -5.23
C GLU A 3 15.64 -16.18 -4.06
N ILE A 4 16.13 -16.23 -2.83
CA ILE A 4 15.32 -16.04 -1.64
C ILE A 4 14.77 -14.61 -1.60
N ARG A 5 15.60 -13.63 -1.94
CA ARG A 5 15.21 -12.23 -1.94
C ARG A 5 14.19 -11.94 -3.06
N ILE A 6 14.41 -12.48 -4.23
CA ILE A 6 13.47 -12.38 -5.36
C ILE A 6 12.12 -13.00 -4.98
N LYS A 7 12.13 -14.14 -4.30
CA LYS A 7 10.91 -14.79 -3.83
C LYS A 7 10.15 -13.91 -2.86
N ARG A 8 10.83 -13.21 -1.94
CA ARG A 8 10.19 -12.28 -1.00
C ARG A 8 9.46 -11.15 -1.72
N TYR A 9 10.09 -10.55 -2.73
CA TYR A 9 9.44 -9.53 -3.54
C TYR A 9 8.20 -10.08 -4.24
N ARG A 10 8.34 -11.25 -4.83
CA ARG A 10 7.24 -11.92 -5.54
C ARG A 10 6.08 -12.22 -4.59
N ASP A 11 6.36 -12.73 -3.41
CA ASP A 11 5.33 -13.05 -2.41
C ASP A 11 4.57 -11.79 -1.98
N LYS A 12 5.28 -10.67 -1.76
CA LYS A 12 4.64 -9.40 -1.41
C LYS A 12 3.76 -8.87 -2.54
N ILE A 13 4.25 -8.95 -3.77
CA ILE A 13 3.49 -8.52 -4.96
C ILE A 13 2.24 -9.38 -5.12
N ASN A 14 2.37 -10.69 -4.98
CA ASN A 14 1.24 -11.61 -5.07
C ASN A 14 0.22 -11.36 -3.98
N HIS A 15 0.68 -11.05 -2.77
CA HIS A 15 -0.21 -10.70 -1.66
C HIS A 15 -1.07 -9.49 -2.01
N ILE A 16 -0.44 -8.43 -2.53
CA ILE A 16 -1.16 -7.22 -2.94
C ILE A 16 -2.19 -7.56 -4.01
N THR A 17 -1.75 -8.26 -5.07
CA THR A 17 -2.62 -8.62 -6.18
C THR A 17 -3.82 -9.45 -5.73
N ASP A 18 -3.58 -10.45 -4.88
CA ASP A 18 -4.63 -11.35 -4.39
C ASP A 18 -5.69 -10.61 -3.57
N TYR A 19 -5.27 -9.62 -2.78
CA TYR A 19 -6.20 -8.90 -1.91
C TYR A 19 -6.94 -7.77 -2.60
N ILE A 20 -6.41 -7.20 -3.70
CA ILE A 20 -7.07 -6.05 -4.35
C ILE A 20 -7.78 -6.37 -5.66
N LYS A 21 -7.48 -7.48 -6.32
CA LYS A 21 -8.02 -7.78 -7.66
C LYS A 21 -9.55 -7.86 -7.68
N ASP A 22 -10.16 -8.42 -6.65
CA ASP A 22 -11.61 -8.61 -6.55
C ASP A 22 -12.27 -7.64 -5.57
N LEU A 23 -11.56 -6.59 -5.17
CA LEU A 23 -12.03 -5.66 -4.15
C LEU A 23 -13.20 -4.83 -4.68
N PRO A 24 -14.41 -4.94 -4.07
CA PRO A 24 -15.53 -4.13 -4.51
C PRO A 24 -15.36 -2.67 -4.09
N LEU A 25 -15.93 -1.75 -4.87
CA LEU A 25 -15.86 -0.31 -4.59
C LEU A 25 -16.84 0.11 -3.49
N GLU A 26 -17.95 -0.62 -3.35
CA GLU A 26 -18.95 -0.37 -2.32
C GLU A 26 -19.33 -1.68 -1.64
N PRO A 27 -19.44 -1.70 -0.30
CA PRO A 27 -19.84 -2.90 0.42
C PRO A 27 -21.35 -3.12 0.34
N LYS A 28 -21.78 -4.38 0.30
CA LYS A 28 -23.18 -4.77 0.32
C LYS A 28 -23.71 -4.90 1.74
N ASN A 29 -22.83 -5.09 2.72
CA ASN A 29 -23.17 -5.29 4.12
C ASN A 29 -21.96 -4.99 5.00
N GLU A 30 -22.15 -5.10 6.32
CA GLU A 30 -21.10 -4.81 7.29
C GLU A 30 -19.89 -5.76 7.16
N LEU A 31 -20.16 -7.05 6.92
CA LEU A 31 -19.08 -8.04 6.77
C LEU A 31 -18.21 -7.72 5.56
N GLU A 32 -18.82 -7.37 4.44
CA GLU A 32 -18.09 -6.99 3.22
C GLU A 32 -17.30 -5.71 3.45
N LYS A 33 -17.85 -4.74 4.18
CA LYS A 33 -17.13 -3.51 4.54
C LYS A 33 -15.86 -3.82 5.33
N ARG A 34 -15.94 -4.71 6.33
CA ARG A 34 -14.77 -5.14 7.10
C ARG A 34 -13.74 -5.83 6.22
N GLY A 35 -14.21 -6.64 5.27
CA GLY A 35 -13.33 -7.30 4.31
C GLY A 35 -12.59 -6.31 3.42
N ILE A 36 -13.29 -5.27 2.94
CA ILE A 36 -12.67 -4.20 2.16
C ILE A 36 -11.60 -3.50 2.98
N PHE A 37 -11.91 -3.11 4.21
CA PHE A 37 -10.97 -2.40 5.09
C PHE A 37 -9.74 -3.25 5.39
N TYR A 38 -9.92 -4.52 5.70
CA TYR A 38 -8.82 -5.44 5.94
C TYR A 38 -7.93 -5.61 4.70
N SER A 39 -8.56 -5.78 3.54
CA SER A 39 -7.83 -5.94 2.27
C SER A 39 -7.01 -4.70 1.91
N LEU A 40 -7.58 -3.51 2.12
CA LEU A 40 -6.84 -2.25 1.92
C LEU A 40 -5.66 -2.16 2.87
N GLN A 41 -5.89 -2.40 4.15
CA GLN A 41 -4.85 -2.30 5.18
C GLN A 41 -3.67 -3.22 4.88
N THR A 42 -3.94 -4.49 4.65
CA THR A 42 -2.88 -5.49 4.44
C THR A 42 -2.15 -5.27 3.11
N SER A 43 -2.85 -4.79 2.07
CA SER A 43 -2.23 -4.47 0.79
C SER A 43 -1.29 -3.28 0.89
N ILE A 44 -1.70 -2.23 1.61
CA ILE A 44 -0.88 -1.04 1.82
C ILE A 44 0.34 -1.40 2.69
N GLU A 45 0.16 -2.22 3.71
CA GLU A 45 1.27 -2.70 4.54
C GLU A 45 2.30 -3.47 3.70
N SER A 46 1.85 -4.30 2.77
CA SER A 46 2.76 -5.01 1.85
C SER A 46 3.49 -4.05 0.91
N MET A 47 2.82 -3.01 0.44
CA MET A 47 3.44 -1.97 -0.39
C MET A 47 4.53 -1.24 0.40
N VAL A 48 4.26 -0.87 1.64
CA VAL A 48 5.23 -0.20 2.52
C VAL A 48 6.44 -1.11 2.78
N ASP A 49 6.20 -2.41 2.99
CA ASP A 49 7.27 -3.39 3.15
C ASP A 49 8.14 -3.50 1.90
N LEU A 50 7.52 -3.49 0.71
CA LEU A 50 8.26 -3.51 -0.56
C LEU A 50 9.16 -2.28 -0.69
N VAL A 51 8.67 -1.11 -0.32
CA VAL A 51 9.47 0.12 -0.35
C VAL A 51 10.68 -0.01 0.59
N ALA A 52 10.46 -0.49 1.81
CA ALA A 52 11.55 -0.67 2.79
C ALA A 52 12.59 -1.69 2.29
N MET A 53 12.13 -2.77 1.66
CA MET A 53 13.02 -3.77 1.06
C MET A 53 13.89 -3.18 -0.05
N LEU A 54 13.27 -2.37 -0.92
CA LEU A 54 13.99 -1.69 -2.01
C LEU A 54 15.03 -0.69 -1.46
N VAL A 55 14.69 0.06 -0.43
CA VAL A 55 15.61 0.98 0.24
C VAL A 55 16.82 0.21 0.76
N LYS A 56 16.60 -0.88 1.48
CA LYS A 56 17.65 -1.72 2.03
C LYS A 56 18.53 -2.31 0.91
N ASP A 57 17.92 -2.86 -0.12
CA ASP A 57 18.65 -3.50 -1.22
C ASP A 57 19.42 -2.50 -2.09
N SER A 58 19.04 -1.23 -2.01
CA SER A 58 19.77 -0.14 -2.69
C SER A 58 20.93 0.41 -1.86
N GLY A 59 21.18 -0.17 -0.69
CA GLY A 59 22.28 0.26 0.18
C GLY A 59 21.99 1.53 0.98
N ILE A 60 20.73 1.93 1.06
CA ILE A 60 20.30 3.13 1.78
C ILE A 60 19.79 2.70 3.17
N PRO A 61 20.12 3.45 4.24
CA PRO A 61 19.59 3.14 5.56
C PRO A 61 18.07 3.19 5.59
N VAL A 62 17.44 2.15 6.14
CA VAL A 62 15.98 2.08 6.29
C VAL A 62 15.55 3.05 7.40
N LYS A 63 14.54 3.86 7.11
CA LYS A 63 13.99 4.87 8.02
C LYS A 63 12.50 4.61 8.23
N GLU A 64 11.75 5.63 8.63
CA GLU A 64 10.29 5.51 8.73
C GLU A 64 9.65 5.53 7.33
N ASP A 65 8.36 5.17 7.25
CA ASP A 65 7.70 4.89 5.97
C ASP A 65 7.74 6.04 4.96
N TYR A 66 7.46 7.27 5.41
CA TYR A 66 7.46 8.42 4.50
C TYR A 66 8.85 8.74 3.96
N ALA A 67 9.86 8.64 4.82
CA ALA A 67 11.24 8.86 4.41
C ALA A 67 11.70 7.78 3.42
N ASN A 68 11.31 6.52 3.65
CA ASN A 68 11.62 5.42 2.73
C ASN A 68 11.00 5.65 1.35
N ILE A 69 9.76 6.11 1.29
CA ILE A 69 9.08 6.43 0.03
C ILE A 69 9.84 7.54 -0.70
N SER A 70 10.22 8.60 0.01
CA SER A 70 10.98 9.70 -0.57
C SER A 70 12.33 9.24 -1.12
N GLU A 71 13.02 8.36 -0.40
CA GLU A 71 14.31 7.81 -0.84
C GLU A 71 14.17 6.98 -2.12
N ILE A 72 13.13 6.14 -2.23
CA ILE A 72 12.91 5.32 -3.42
C ILE A 72 12.53 6.19 -4.63
N VAL A 73 11.72 7.21 -4.44
CA VAL A 73 11.37 8.15 -5.51
C VAL A 73 12.63 8.80 -6.07
N LYS A 74 13.51 9.27 -5.20
CA LYS A 74 14.77 9.91 -5.57
C LYS A 74 15.75 8.91 -6.21
N ASN A 75 15.98 7.77 -5.57
CA ASN A 75 16.97 6.78 -5.98
C ASN A 75 16.63 6.12 -7.32
N LYS A 76 15.35 5.81 -7.54
CA LYS A 76 14.88 5.15 -8.76
C LYS A 76 14.33 6.13 -9.80
N ASN A 77 14.49 7.42 -9.57
CA ASN A 77 14.04 8.47 -10.48
C ASN A 77 12.56 8.31 -10.86
N LEU A 78 11.73 8.06 -9.85
CA LEU A 78 10.29 7.91 -10.04
C LEU A 78 9.61 9.28 -10.11
N LYS A 79 8.41 9.32 -10.69
CA LYS A 79 7.65 10.56 -10.74
C LYS A 79 7.27 11.00 -9.31
N PRO A 80 7.47 12.29 -8.95
CA PRO A 80 7.11 12.79 -7.62
C PRO A 80 5.64 12.55 -7.26
N GLU A 81 4.75 12.60 -8.23
CA GLU A 81 3.31 12.35 -8.03
C GLU A 81 3.06 10.94 -7.52
N LEU A 82 3.80 9.95 -8.00
CA LEU A 82 3.70 8.57 -7.52
C LEU A 82 4.09 8.49 -6.04
N GLY A 83 5.18 9.17 -5.66
CA GLY A 83 5.61 9.24 -4.26
C GLY A 83 4.55 9.85 -3.36
N GLU A 84 3.93 10.95 -3.78
CA GLU A 84 2.86 11.58 -3.01
C GLU A 84 1.65 10.66 -2.83
N LYS A 85 1.26 9.93 -3.88
CA LYS A 85 0.17 8.95 -3.80
C LYS A 85 0.50 7.77 -2.89
N LEU A 86 1.74 7.29 -2.90
CA LEU A 86 2.17 6.24 -1.97
C LEU A 86 2.11 6.73 -0.52
N LYS A 87 2.49 7.98 -0.26
CA LYS A 87 2.39 8.59 1.08
C LYS A 87 0.94 8.73 1.52
N GLU A 88 0.04 9.13 0.61
CA GLU A 88 -1.39 9.22 0.89
C GLU A 88 -1.96 7.85 1.24
N ALA A 89 -1.57 6.79 0.50
CA ALA A 89 -1.99 5.43 0.81
C ALA A 89 -1.51 5.00 2.20
N ASN A 90 -0.27 5.33 2.56
CA ASN A 90 0.25 5.03 3.89
C ASN A 90 -0.52 5.78 4.99
N SER A 91 -0.92 7.02 4.73
CA SER A 91 -1.76 7.79 5.66
C SER A 91 -3.14 7.12 5.83
N LEU A 92 -3.69 6.58 4.76
CA LEU A 92 -4.95 5.84 4.81
C LEU A 92 -4.80 4.57 5.66
N ARG A 93 -3.68 3.86 5.54
CA ARG A 93 -3.40 2.69 6.37
C ARG A 93 -3.35 3.06 7.85
N ASN A 94 -2.75 4.21 8.17
CA ASN A 94 -2.72 4.69 9.56
C ASN A 94 -4.13 4.96 10.08
N LEU A 95 -5.03 5.48 9.25
CA LEU A 95 -6.43 5.66 9.61
C LEU A 95 -7.12 4.32 9.83
N LEU A 96 -6.83 3.32 8.98
CA LEU A 96 -7.43 1.98 9.06
C LEU A 96 -7.06 1.22 10.33
N VAL A 97 -5.87 1.44 10.89
CA VAL A 97 -5.43 0.75 12.13
C VAL A 97 -5.92 1.44 13.40
N HIS A 98 -6.45 2.66 13.31
CA HIS A 98 -7.00 3.39 14.44
C HIS A 98 -8.53 3.29 14.45
N ARG A 99 -9.16 3.72 15.58
CA ARG A 99 -10.61 3.83 15.62
C ARG A 99 -11.06 4.95 14.70
N TYR A 100 -12.11 4.69 13.93
CA TYR A 100 -12.65 5.66 12.98
C TYR A 100 -14.17 5.71 13.07
N ASN A 101 -14.74 6.87 12.77
CA ASN A 101 -16.18 7.11 12.78
C ASN A 101 -16.79 6.93 11.38
N SER A 102 -18.09 7.11 11.25
CA SER A 102 -18.79 6.94 9.97
C SER A 102 -18.27 7.87 8.88
N PHE A 103 -17.89 9.09 9.23
CA PHE A 103 -17.30 10.04 8.28
C PHE A 103 -15.97 9.54 7.75
N GLU A 104 -15.12 9.03 8.63
CA GLU A 104 -13.82 8.48 8.25
C GLU A 104 -13.97 7.20 7.42
N GLU A 105 -14.96 6.35 7.75
CA GLU A 105 -15.29 5.18 6.93
C GLU A 105 -15.66 5.57 5.51
N ARG A 106 -16.41 6.66 5.32
CA ARG A 106 -16.79 7.15 4.01
C ARG A 106 -15.56 7.62 3.22
N ILE A 107 -14.63 8.28 3.89
CA ILE A 107 -13.35 8.69 3.27
C ILE A 107 -12.60 7.46 2.78
N ILE A 108 -12.52 6.42 3.59
CA ILE A 108 -11.84 5.17 3.22
C ILE A 108 -12.50 4.54 2.00
N LEU A 109 -13.84 4.40 2.02
CA LEU A 109 -14.57 3.80 0.90
C LEU A 109 -14.44 4.60 -0.39
N ASP A 110 -14.45 5.93 -0.30
CA ASP A 110 -14.28 6.79 -1.46
C ASP A 110 -12.87 6.69 -2.07
N SER A 111 -11.91 6.21 -1.29
CA SER A 111 -10.52 6.05 -1.72
C SER A 111 -10.23 4.71 -2.37
N VAL A 112 -11.14 3.72 -2.29
CA VAL A 112 -10.89 2.34 -2.74
C VAL A 112 -10.44 2.29 -4.20
N LYS A 113 -11.17 2.95 -5.09
CA LYS A 113 -10.87 2.94 -6.52
C LYS A 113 -9.48 3.49 -6.81
N GLU A 114 -9.15 4.61 -6.19
CA GLU A 114 -7.86 5.28 -6.38
C GLU A 114 -6.70 4.45 -5.82
N ILE A 115 -6.86 3.88 -4.63
CA ILE A 115 -5.83 3.02 -4.02
C ILE A 115 -5.63 1.75 -4.85
N LYS A 116 -6.71 1.14 -5.31
CA LYS A 116 -6.64 -0.06 -6.16
C LYS A 116 -5.84 0.22 -7.43
N ALA A 117 -6.14 1.32 -8.11
CA ALA A 117 -5.41 1.75 -9.30
C ALA A 117 -3.93 2.04 -9.00
N LEU A 118 -3.66 2.70 -7.89
CA LEU A 118 -2.29 3.00 -7.45
C LEU A 118 -1.48 1.74 -7.21
N LEU A 119 -2.03 0.77 -6.49
CA LEU A 119 -1.30 -0.46 -6.14
C LEU A 119 -1.03 -1.31 -7.38
N PHE A 120 -1.97 -1.40 -8.32
CA PHE A 120 -1.72 -2.08 -9.60
C PHE A 120 -0.64 -1.39 -10.41
N LYS A 121 -0.60 -0.08 -10.39
CA LYS A 121 0.46 0.68 -11.09
C LYS A 121 1.82 0.50 -10.42
N TRP A 122 1.85 0.44 -9.08
CA TRP A 122 3.08 0.29 -8.31
C TRP A 122 3.75 -1.05 -8.57
N ILE A 123 2.97 -2.10 -8.60
CA ILE A 123 3.53 -3.44 -8.83
C ILE A 123 3.75 -3.70 -10.31
#